data_88feb9841fa952f6825b879936d7c34b
#
_entry.id   88feb9841fa952f6825b879936d7c34b
#
_cell.length_a   1.000
_cell.length_b   1.000
_cell.length_c   1.000
_cell.angle_alpha   90.00
_cell.angle_beta   90.00
_cell.angle_gamma   90.00
#
_symmetry.space_group_name_H-M   'P 1'
#
loop_
_entity.id
_entity.type
_entity.pdbx_description
1 polymer ?
#
loop_
_entity_poly.entity_id
_entity_poly.type
_entity_poly.pdbx_seq_one_letter_code
_entity_poly.pdbx_strand_id
1 'polypeptide(L)'
;MPGWTRRTTTAGLLALALGLGLSACAGSAAPQGPNGEPMQRLSIVTATGDHQFWVEIADEEPERQRGLMFRPPLEPDRGMLFTWPGEAAREQSFWMRNTPSSLDILYIDPAGRIVSIAPHTTPESEAPIPSNGASNGVLELRAGRADEIGAKPGDQVRHPYFKP
;
A
#
# COMPACT_ATOMS: atom_id res chain seq x y z
N MET A 1 -17.55 -87.98 -24.32
CA MET A 1 -17.74 -87.61 -22.93
C MET A 1 -17.20 -86.22 -22.78
N PRO A 2 -17.98 -85.23 -22.44
CA PRO A 2 -17.62 -83.82 -22.58
C PRO A 2 -16.97 -83.27 -21.31
N GLY A 3 -15.84 -82.58 -21.51
CA GLY A 3 -15.15 -81.79 -20.44
C GLY A 3 -15.74 -80.42 -20.28
N TRP A 4 -16.05 -80.07 -19.06
CA TRP A 4 -16.69 -78.79 -18.66
C TRP A 4 -15.58 -77.82 -18.25
N THR A 5 -15.37 -76.79 -19.06
CA THR A 5 -14.46 -75.69 -18.75
C THR A 5 -15.16 -74.60 -17.92
N ARG A 6 -14.68 -74.39 -16.69
CA ARG A 6 -15.12 -73.28 -15.81
C ARG A 6 -14.49 -71.97 -16.29
N ARG A 7 -15.34 -71.00 -16.63
CA ARG A 7 -14.93 -69.60 -16.86
C ARG A 7 -14.86 -68.89 -15.52
N THR A 8 -13.67 -68.44 -15.14
CA THR A 8 -13.48 -67.54 -14.00
C THR A 8 -13.62 -66.11 -14.51
N THR A 9 -14.67 -65.40 -14.03
CA THR A 9 -14.87 -63.99 -14.25
C THR A 9 -14.11 -63.23 -13.17
N THR A 10 -13.05 -62.54 -13.59
CA THR A 10 -12.29 -61.62 -12.76
C THR A 10 -13.01 -60.24 -12.75
N ALA A 11 -13.61 -59.91 -11.61
CA ALA A 11 -14.20 -58.61 -11.40
C ALA A 11 -13.06 -57.57 -11.12
N GLY A 12 -12.83 -56.65 -12.05
CA GLY A 12 -11.90 -55.55 -11.85
C GLY A 12 -12.55 -54.48 -10.97
N LEU A 13 -11.98 -54.26 -9.80
CA LEU A 13 -12.31 -53.10 -8.97
C LEU A 13 -11.63 -51.83 -9.59
N LEU A 14 -12.47 -50.94 -10.11
CA LEU A 14 -12.04 -49.59 -10.50
C LEU A 14 -11.98 -48.72 -9.23
N ALA A 15 -10.79 -48.46 -8.72
CA ALA A 15 -10.54 -47.50 -7.65
C ALA A 15 -10.61 -46.09 -8.21
N LEU A 16 -11.68 -45.38 -7.94
CA LEU A 16 -11.83 -43.95 -8.27
C LEU A 16 -11.05 -43.15 -7.22
N ALA A 17 -9.84 -42.70 -7.54
CA ALA A 17 -9.05 -41.79 -6.72
C ALA A 17 -9.64 -40.38 -6.86
N LEU A 18 -10.43 -39.93 -5.87
CA LEU A 18 -10.79 -38.53 -5.72
C LEU A 18 -9.52 -37.75 -5.33
N GLY A 19 -8.90 -37.10 -6.30
CA GLY A 19 -7.85 -36.10 -6.05
C GLY A 19 -8.47 -34.86 -5.43
N LEU A 20 -8.34 -34.70 -4.11
CA LEU A 20 -8.56 -33.42 -3.45
C LEU A 20 -7.46 -32.45 -3.88
N GLY A 21 -7.76 -31.64 -4.89
CA GLY A 21 -6.93 -30.50 -5.27
C GLY A 21 -6.92 -29.48 -4.13
N LEU A 22 -5.87 -29.44 -3.32
CA LEU A 22 -5.59 -28.28 -2.47
C LEU A 22 -5.26 -27.12 -3.39
N SER A 23 -6.25 -26.27 -3.64
CA SER A 23 -6.01 -24.93 -4.22
C SER A 23 -5.24 -24.13 -3.18
N ALA A 24 -3.91 -24.17 -3.25
CA ALA A 24 -3.08 -23.24 -2.50
C ALA A 24 -3.40 -21.84 -3.02
N CYS A 25 -4.09 -21.03 -2.21
CA CYS A 25 -4.12 -19.59 -2.41
C CYS A 25 -2.68 -19.09 -2.30
N ALA A 26 -2.01 -18.97 -3.43
CA ALA A 26 -0.74 -18.26 -3.53
C ALA A 26 -1.04 -16.79 -3.20
N GLY A 27 -0.93 -16.44 -1.93
CA GLY A 27 -0.91 -15.04 -1.51
C GLY A 27 0.24 -14.38 -2.27
N SER A 28 -0.08 -13.46 -3.17
CA SER A 28 0.93 -12.68 -3.89
C SER A 28 1.80 -12.00 -2.83
N ALA A 29 3.10 -12.28 -2.84
CA ALA A 29 4.04 -11.63 -1.94
C ALA A 29 3.94 -10.10 -2.13
N ALA A 30 4.13 -9.35 -1.03
CA ALA A 30 4.16 -7.90 -1.12
C ALA A 30 5.25 -7.48 -2.11
N PRO A 31 5.00 -6.48 -2.97
CA PRO A 31 6.03 -5.93 -3.83
C PRO A 31 7.15 -5.34 -2.98
N GLN A 32 8.33 -5.27 -3.55
CA GLN A 32 9.47 -4.65 -2.90
C GLN A 32 9.63 -3.19 -3.36
N GLY A 33 10.05 -2.35 -2.43
CA GLY A 33 10.56 -1.01 -2.72
C GLY A 33 11.91 -1.09 -3.43
N PRO A 34 12.43 0.04 -3.90
CA PRO A 34 13.70 0.08 -4.66
C PRO A 34 14.93 -0.40 -3.89
N ASN A 35 14.89 -0.36 -2.57
CA ASN A 35 15.99 -0.84 -1.73
C ASN A 35 15.78 -2.30 -1.27
N GLY A 36 14.71 -2.95 -1.74
CA GLY A 36 14.42 -4.35 -1.42
C GLY A 36 13.52 -4.55 -0.20
N GLU A 37 13.12 -3.50 0.52
CA GLU A 37 12.20 -3.62 1.64
C GLU A 37 10.79 -3.98 1.14
N PRO A 38 10.05 -4.83 1.88
CA PRO A 38 8.68 -5.15 1.53
C PRO A 38 7.79 -3.92 1.71
N MET A 39 7.04 -3.58 0.66
CA MET A 39 6.04 -2.53 0.75
C MET A 39 4.85 -2.99 1.58
N GLN A 40 4.16 -2.05 2.22
CA GLN A 40 2.99 -2.32 3.04
C GLN A 40 1.71 -1.88 2.32
N ARG A 41 0.61 -2.55 2.64
CA ARG A 41 -0.71 -2.15 2.13
C ARG A 41 -1.26 -0.99 2.94
N LEU A 42 -1.78 -0.01 2.21
CA LEU A 42 -2.51 1.13 2.75
C LEU A 42 -3.78 1.32 1.93
N SER A 43 -4.88 1.76 2.53
CA SER A 43 -6.04 2.20 1.76
C SER A 43 -6.52 3.59 2.18
N ILE A 44 -7.12 4.30 1.22
CA ILE A 44 -7.81 5.57 1.45
C ILE A 44 -9.28 5.35 1.11
N VAL A 45 -10.15 5.56 2.10
CA VAL A 45 -11.60 5.46 1.94
C VAL A 45 -12.14 6.84 1.66
N THR A 46 -12.67 7.03 0.47
CA THR A 46 -13.24 8.29 0.00
C THR A 46 -14.72 8.11 -0.37
N ALA A 47 -15.37 9.17 -0.81
CA ALA A 47 -16.73 9.08 -1.32
C ALA A 47 -16.83 8.23 -2.61
N THR A 48 -15.73 8.02 -3.34
CA THR A 48 -15.69 7.21 -4.58
C THR A 48 -15.36 5.74 -4.34
N GLY A 49 -14.97 5.37 -3.12
CA GLY A 49 -14.67 3.99 -2.74
C GLY A 49 -13.43 3.81 -1.87
N ASP A 50 -12.99 2.57 -1.74
CA ASP A 50 -11.77 2.17 -1.03
C ASP A 50 -10.63 1.96 -2.04
N HIS A 51 -9.62 2.83 -1.99
CA HIS A 51 -8.50 2.87 -2.93
C HIS A 51 -7.25 2.30 -2.29
N GLN A 52 -6.70 1.25 -2.88
CA GLN A 52 -5.57 0.49 -2.36
C GLN A 52 -4.25 1.02 -2.92
N PHE A 53 -3.25 1.07 -2.04
CA PHE A 53 -1.88 1.46 -2.36
C PHE A 53 -0.87 0.49 -1.76
N TRP A 54 0.29 0.42 -2.37
CA TRP A 54 1.48 -0.13 -1.80
C TRP A 54 2.41 1.02 -1.42
N VAL A 55 2.80 1.07 -0.14
CA VAL A 55 3.63 2.16 0.37
C VAL A 55 4.95 1.64 0.93
N GLU A 56 6.01 2.37 0.64
CA GLU A 56 7.27 2.28 1.39
C GLU A 56 7.05 2.99 2.72
N ILE A 57 7.71 2.51 3.77
CA ILE A 57 7.63 3.14 5.09
C ILE A 57 8.92 3.91 5.34
N ALA A 58 8.80 5.15 5.79
CA ALA A 58 9.89 5.98 6.27
C ALA A 58 9.65 6.24 7.77
N ASP A 59 10.15 5.35 8.63
CA ASP A 59 9.97 5.42 10.08
C ASP A 59 11.29 5.69 10.84
N GLU A 60 12.42 5.69 10.14
CA GLU A 60 13.71 6.12 10.65
C GLU A 60 14.08 7.52 10.16
N GLU A 61 14.85 8.26 10.96
CA GLU A 61 15.23 9.64 10.63
C GLU A 61 15.96 9.78 9.30
N PRO A 62 16.95 8.93 8.92
CA PRO A 62 17.60 9.01 7.62
C PRO A 62 16.63 8.79 6.44
N GLU A 63 15.64 7.91 6.62
CA GLU A 63 14.63 7.63 5.61
C GLU A 63 13.68 8.81 5.42
N ARG A 64 13.19 9.40 6.54
CA ARG A 64 12.36 10.60 6.52
C ARG A 64 13.09 11.79 5.88
N GLN A 65 14.38 11.96 6.16
CA GLN A 65 15.18 13.03 5.56
C GLN A 65 15.39 12.82 4.06
N ARG A 66 15.55 11.58 3.61
CA ARG A 66 15.74 11.28 2.19
C ARG A 66 14.42 11.29 1.43
N GLY A 67 13.35 10.69 1.96
CA GLY A 67 12.07 10.56 1.29
C GLY A 67 12.20 10.11 -0.17
N LEU A 68 11.50 10.80 -1.06
CA LEU A 68 11.49 10.54 -2.49
C LEU A 68 12.55 11.35 -3.28
N MET A 69 13.56 11.90 -2.61
CA MET A 69 14.67 12.61 -3.28
C MET A 69 15.35 11.69 -4.30
N PHE A 70 15.66 12.26 -5.48
CA PHE A 70 16.36 11.60 -6.59
C PHE A 70 15.62 10.37 -7.15
N ARG A 71 14.30 10.27 -6.92
CA ARG A 71 13.48 9.14 -7.37
C ARG A 71 12.76 9.46 -8.68
N PRO A 72 12.55 8.45 -9.54
CA PRO A 72 11.63 8.59 -10.66
C PRO A 72 10.19 8.81 -10.17
N PRO A 73 9.27 9.26 -11.06
CA PRO A 73 7.86 9.38 -10.72
C PRO A 73 7.28 8.08 -10.16
N LEU A 74 6.41 8.20 -9.15
CA LEU A 74 5.71 7.07 -8.58
C LEU A 74 4.66 6.51 -9.54
N GLU A 75 4.49 5.19 -9.51
CA GLU A 75 3.35 4.53 -10.13
C GLU A 75 2.03 4.94 -9.42
N PRO A 76 0.87 4.88 -10.12
CA PRO A 76 -0.40 5.35 -9.58
C PRO A 76 -0.86 4.69 -8.27
N ASP A 77 -0.46 3.44 -8.04
CA ASP A 77 -0.79 2.65 -6.84
C ASP A 77 0.35 2.58 -5.82
N ARG A 78 1.35 3.45 -5.97
CA ARG A 78 2.53 3.53 -5.11
C ARG A 78 2.55 4.81 -4.29
N GLY A 79 3.21 4.74 -3.12
CA GLY A 79 3.42 5.89 -2.27
C GLY A 79 4.55 5.66 -1.27
N MET A 80 4.79 6.69 -0.47
CA MET A 80 5.66 6.62 0.71
C MET A 80 4.91 7.17 1.92
N LEU A 81 4.86 6.38 2.98
CA LEU A 81 4.25 6.76 4.25
C LEU A 81 5.34 7.07 5.27
N PHE A 82 5.41 8.33 5.68
CA PHE A 82 6.27 8.80 6.74
C PHE A 82 5.54 8.66 8.07
N THR A 83 6.21 8.09 9.07
CA THR A 83 5.64 7.85 10.40
C THR A 83 6.62 8.23 11.51
N TRP A 84 6.08 8.55 12.68
CA TRP A 84 6.84 8.89 13.89
C TRP A 84 6.33 8.05 15.06
N PRO A 85 6.75 6.76 15.13
CA PRO A 85 6.29 5.84 16.17
C PRO A 85 6.59 6.37 17.58
N GLY A 86 5.56 6.42 18.44
CA GLY A 86 5.70 6.89 19.82
C GLY A 86 5.72 8.41 20.01
N GLU A 87 5.70 9.19 18.96
CA GLU A 87 5.63 10.65 19.05
C GLU A 87 4.18 11.15 19.02
N ALA A 88 3.95 12.26 19.72
CA ALA A 88 2.67 12.96 19.64
C ALA A 88 2.49 13.65 18.28
N ALA A 89 1.25 13.76 17.85
CA ALA A 89 0.93 14.53 16.66
C ALA A 89 1.30 16.01 16.85
N ARG A 90 1.90 16.59 15.82
CA ARG A 90 2.31 18.00 15.77
C ARG A 90 2.14 18.56 14.36
N GLU A 91 2.29 19.84 14.21
CA GLU A 91 2.41 20.43 12.88
C GLU A 91 3.68 19.89 12.21
N GLN A 92 3.52 19.43 10.97
CA GLN A 92 4.59 18.94 10.12
C GLN A 92 4.83 19.95 9.00
N SER A 93 6.03 19.96 8.47
CA SER A 93 6.35 20.75 7.28
C SER A 93 7.26 19.94 6.38
N PHE A 94 6.88 19.80 5.13
CA PHE A 94 7.63 19.10 4.08
C PHE A 94 8.19 20.11 3.06
N TRP A 95 8.95 19.62 2.12
CA TRP A 95 9.50 20.36 0.99
C TRP A 95 9.69 19.41 -0.19
N MET A 96 10.01 19.96 -1.35
CA MET A 96 10.29 19.18 -2.56
C MET A 96 11.78 19.20 -2.96
N ARG A 97 12.67 19.54 -2.03
CA ARG A 97 14.11 19.57 -2.30
C ARG A 97 14.59 18.25 -2.90
N ASN A 98 15.36 18.31 -3.97
CA ASN A 98 15.88 17.14 -4.70
C ASN A 98 14.82 16.12 -5.14
N THR A 99 13.56 16.53 -5.22
CA THR A 99 12.45 15.68 -5.64
C THR A 99 11.98 16.12 -7.03
N PRO A 100 12.40 15.42 -8.09
CA PRO A 100 12.22 15.88 -9.48
C PRO A 100 10.78 15.71 -9.98
N SER A 101 9.94 14.98 -9.24
CA SER A 101 8.54 14.71 -9.62
C SER A 101 7.57 15.46 -8.72
N SER A 102 6.51 16.02 -9.31
CA SER A 102 5.40 16.59 -8.54
C SER A 102 4.66 15.49 -7.75
N LEU A 103 4.28 15.78 -6.52
CA LEU A 103 3.59 14.88 -5.60
C LEU A 103 2.31 15.50 -5.07
N ASP A 104 1.40 14.65 -4.57
CA ASP A 104 0.35 15.02 -3.64
C ASP A 104 0.81 14.61 -2.24
N ILE A 105 0.84 15.55 -1.28
CA ILE A 105 1.23 15.31 0.11
C ILE A 105 -0.02 15.36 0.99
N LEU A 106 -0.36 14.23 1.62
CA LEU A 106 -1.50 14.07 2.50
C LEU A 106 -1.02 14.01 3.94
N TYR A 107 -1.44 14.95 4.77
CA TYR A 107 -1.15 14.96 6.21
C TYR A 107 -2.25 14.23 6.97
N ILE A 108 -1.88 13.36 7.91
CA ILE A 108 -2.79 12.39 8.52
C ILE A 108 -2.64 12.44 10.03
N ASP A 109 -3.76 12.49 10.75
CA ASP A 109 -3.80 12.47 12.20
C ASP A 109 -3.62 11.05 12.81
N PRO A 110 -3.45 10.90 14.13
CA PRO A 110 -3.29 9.59 14.76
C PRO A 110 -4.45 8.62 14.57
N ALA A 111 -5.66 9.11 14.29
CA ALA A 111 -6.82 8.29 14.00
C ALA A 111 -6.89 7.88 12.52
N GLY A 112 -5.92 8.28 11.70
CA GLY A 112 -5.86 8.00 10.27
C GLY A 112 -6.74 8.92 9.41
N ARG A 113 -7.20 10.07 9.94
CA ARG A 113 -7.97 11.00 9.12
C ARG A 113 -7.05 11.98 8.41
N ILE A 114 -7.36 12.27 7.15
CA ILE A 114 -6.66 13.29 6.39
C ILE A 114 -6.96 14.66 7.01
N VAL A 115 -5.91 15.34 7.47
CA VAL A 115 -5.97 16.71 8.03
C VAL A 115 -5.99 17.74 6.91
N SER A 116 -5.05 17.60 5.98
CA SER A 116 -4.90 18.47 4.81
C SER A 116 -4.23 17.75 3.66
N ILE A 117 -4.38 18.31 2.47
CA ILE A 117 -3.74 17.84 1.24
C ILE A 117 -3.05 19.01 0.57
N ALA A 118 -1.79 18.85 0.22
CA ALA A 118 -1.05 19.74 -0.68
C ALA A 118 -0.94 19.05 -2.05
N PRO A 119 -1.85 19.30 -2.98
CA PRO A 119 -1.85 18.65 -4.28
C PRO A 119 -0.85 19.32 -5.22
N HIS A 120 -0.36 18.58 -6.22
CA HIS A 120 0.44 19.08 -7.34
C HIS A 120 1.63 19.93 -6.87
N THR A 121 2.40 19.46 -5.91
CA THR A 121 3.57 20.20 -5.38
C THR A 121 4.56 20.55 -6.48
N THR A 122 5.27 21.68 -6.31
CA THR A 122 6.27 22.12 -7.28
C THR A 122 7.55 21.31 -7.10
N PRO A 123 8.02 20.57 -8.12
CA PRO A 123 9.28 19.86 -8.07
C PRO A 123 10.46 20.77 -7.69
N GLU A 124 11.46 20.20 -6.99
CA GLU A 124 12.70 20.86 -6.56
C GLU A 124 12.51 22.09 -5.65
N SER A 125 11.30 22.43 -5.25
CA SER A 125 11.02 23.58 -4.39
C SER A 125 11.49 23.35 -2.96
N GLU A 126 12.20 24.31 -2.38
CA GLU A 126 12.57 24.33 -0.96
C GLU A 126 11.56 25.13 -0.09
N ALA A 127 10.50 25.63 -0.69
CA ALA A 127 9.45 26.30 0.06
C ALA A 127 8.76 25.32 1.02
N PRO A 128 8.53 25.73 2.28
CA PRO A 128 7.85 24.86 3.24
C PRO A 128 6.40 24.60 2.83
N ILE A 129 5.98 23.36 2.98
CA ILE A 129 4.61 22.87 2.74
C ILE A 129 4.05 22.43 4.09
N PRO A 130 3.32 23.28 4.82
CA PRO A 130 2.84 22.99 6.17
C PRO A 130 1.63 22.07 6.15
N SER A 131 1.47 21.28 7.22
CA SER A 131 0.31 20.41 7.42
C SER A 131 -0.99 21.14 7.74
N ASN A 132 -0.90 22.40 8.18
CA ASN A 132 -2.04 23.22 8.64
C ASN A 132 -2.90 22.53 9.72
N GLY A 133 -2.27 21.71 10.54
CA GLY A 133 -2.86 20.98 11.65
C GLY A 133 -1.95 19.87 12.16
N ALA A 134 -2.26 19.36 13.35
CA ALA A 134 -1.46 18.31 13.97
C ALA A 134 -1.59 16.99 13.20
N SER A 135 -0.48 16.43 12.77
CA SER A 135 -0.37 15.13 12.08
C SER A 135 0.77 14.31 12.66
N ASN A 136 0.68 13.01 12.56
CA ASN A 136 1.78 12.08 12.88
C ASN A 136 2.03 11.05 11.77
N GLY A 137 1.34 11.20 10.65
CA GLY A 137 1.58 10.47 9.42
C GLY A 137 1.54 11.42 8.23
N VAL A 138 2.41 11.19 7.24
CA VAL A 138 2.40 11.92 5.97
C VAL A 138 2.50 10.91 4.84
N LEU A 139 1.58 10.99 3.88
CA LEU A 139 1.56 10.12 2.72
C LEU A 139 1.86 10.92 1.47
N GLU A 140 2.90 10.53 0.77
CA GLU A 140 3.25 11.06 -0.54
C GLU A 140 2.77 10.12 -1.64
N LEU A 141 2.02 10.67 -2.58
CA LEU A 141 1.51 9.99 -3.78
C LEU A 141 1.94 10.73 -5.03
N ARG A 142 1.82 10.10 -6.19
CA ARG A 142 1.96 10.76 -7.48
C ARG A 142 0.98 11.95 -7.58
N ALA A 143 1.44 13.07 -8.11
CA ALA A 143 0.61 14.25 -8.31
C ALA A 143 -0.67 13.94 -9.11
N GLY A 144 -1.79 14.50 -8.66
CA GLY A 144 -3.13 14.29 -9.21
C GLY A 144 -3.81 13.02 -8.70
N ARG A 145 -3.11 12.17 -7.94
CA ARG A 145 -3.73 10.93 -7.46
C ARG A 145 -4.81 11.17 -6.42
N ALA A 146 -4.61 12.17 -5.55
CA ALA A 146 -5.62 12.57 -4.59
C ALA A 146 -6.93 13.03 -5.27
N ASP A 147 -6.82 13.82 -6.33
CA ASP A 147 -7.97 14.27 -7.12
C ASP A 147 -8.65 13.10 -7.84
N GLU A 148 -7.89 12.20 -8.47
CA GLU A 148 -8.42 11.04 -9.19
C GLU A 148 -9.30 10.15 -8.30
N ILE A 149 -8.93 9.97 -7.02
CA ILE A 149 -9.70 9.18 -6.06
C ILE A 149 -10.72 10.00 -5.26
N GLY A 150 -10.78 11.31 -5.49
CA GLY A 150 -11.66 12.22 -4.78
C GLY A 150 -11.34 12.39 -3.31
N ALA A 151 -10.06 12.25 -2.91
CA ALA A 151 -9.62 12.37 -1.53
C ALA A 151 -9.80 13.80 -0.99
N LYS A 152 -10.23 13.91 0.25
CA LYS A 152 -10.51 15.18 0.93
C LYS A 152 -10.09 15.13 2.39
N PRO A 153 -9.84 16.29 3.04
CA PRO A 153 -9.74 16.35 4.48
C PRO A 153 -10.96 15.72 5.15
N GLY A 154 -10.72 14.87 6.17
CA GLY A 154 -11.71 14.07 6.86
C GLY A 154 -11.86 12.63 6.36
N ASP A 155 -11.39 12.29 5.16
CA ASP A 155 -11.38 10.92 4.66
C ASP A 155 -10.43 10.03 5.48
N GLN A 156 -10.72 8.71 5.48
CA GLN A 156 -10.03 7.75 6.33
C GLN A 156 -8.91 7.02 5.58
N VAL A 157 -7.69 7.16 6.06
CA VAL A 157 -6.55 6.33 5.71
C VAL A 157 -6.50 5.13 6.66
N ARG A 158 -6.39 3.93 6.10
CA ARG A 158 -6.28 2.68 6.85
C ARG A 158 -4.89 2.09 6.66
N HIS A 159 -4.15 2.01 7.73
CA HIS A 159 -2.85 1.37 7.81
C HIS A 159 -2.61 0.95 9.28
N PRO A 160 -1.88 -0.14 9.57
CA PRO A 160 -1.62 -0.61 10.94
C PRO A 160 -0.99 0.43 11.88
N TYR A 161 -0.33 1.44 11.33
CA TYR A 161 0.25 2.54 12.09
C TYR A 161 -0.81 3.42 12.78
N PHE A 162 -1.93 3.69 12.11
CA PHE A 162 -3.01 4.51 12.65
C PHE A 162 -3.95 3.69 13.53
N LYS A 163 -4.40 4.28 14.62
CA LYS A 163 -5.33 3.62 15.57
C LYS A 163 -6.60 4.44 15.60
N PRO A 164 -7.65 4.02 14.87
CA PRO A 164 -8.96 4.70 14.86
C PRO A 164 -9.66 4.65 16.20
#